data_a6e05eb616d3b63dadcb199b881bffc6
#
_entry.id   a6e05eb616d3b63dadcb199b881bffc6
#
_cell.length_a   1.000
_cell.length_b   1.000
_cell.length_c   1.000
_cell.angle_alpha   90.00
_cell.angle_beta   90.00
_cell.angle_gamma   90.00
#
_symmetry.space_group_name_H-M   'P 1'
#
loop_
_entity.id
_entity.type
_entity.pdbx_description
1 polymer ?
#
loop_
_entity_poly.entity_id
_entity_poly.type
_entity_poly.pdbx_seq_one_letter_code
_entity_poly.pdbx_strand_id
1 'polypeptide(L)'
;MGTSGGAVVIAISLQKGGVGKTTTAINLGAALGELGFRTLIVDLDPQGNASSGLGVHAPDDAPTIAEVLRREEALENIIEPTAEKNLFVAPAPTGQLLAEVEAQLVAEMFPQPRLKDAIDACRDDWDYILLDCPPTLGRLTVNAFMAADTILATVQCQYFALEGLRDLSEVVRQVRTALHPGLEIGHYLLTMSEGTKRLSTEVESELRTAFGDRVFKAVIPYNVKLAEAPSMEMSVLKHASTSKGAKAYRAVAKELSNGRSPKAR
;
A
#
# COMPACT_ATOMS: atom_id res chain seq x y z
N MET A 1 -3.50 -19.92 15.26
CA MET A 1 -2.95 -20.52 14.03
C MET A 1 -1.58 -19.89 13.83
N GLY A 2 -0.52 -20.70 13.86
CA GLY A 2 0.85 -20.20 13.79
C GLY A 2 1.12 -19.56 12.43
N THR A 3 1.49 -18.28 12.47
CA THR A 3 1.96 -17.58 11.29
C THR A 3 3.27 -18.17 10.84
N SER A 4 3.32 -18.74 9.65
CA SER A 4 4.57 -19.01 8.92
C SER A 4 5.45 -17.76 9.00
N GLY A 5 6.75 -17.92 9.27
CA GLY A 5 7.68 -16.84 9.63
C GLY A 5 7.94 -15.74 8.59
N GLY A 6 7.23 -15.67 7.48
CA GLY A 6 7.39 -14.65 6.43
C GLY A 6 6.67 -13.32 6.69
N ALA A 7 6.95 -12.30 5.85
CA ALA A 7 6.28 -11.01 5.88
C ALA A 7 4.76 -11.14 5.67
N VAL A 8 4.00 -10.18 6.19
CA VAL A 8 2.62 -9.92 5.74
C VAL A 8 2.67 -8.98 4.55
N VAL A 9 2.16 -9.45 3.41
CA VAL A 9 2.10 -8.66 2.17
C VAL A 9 0.72 -8.04 2.02
N ILE A 10 0.65 -6.72 1.97
CA ILE A 10 -0.61 -5.96 1.96
C ILE A 10 -0.67 -5.07 0.70
N ALA A 11 -1.64 -5.32 -0.17
CA ALA A 11 -1.91 -4.42 -1.28
C ALA A 11 -2.80 -3.25 -0.82
N ILE A 12 -2.32 -2.01 -0.98
CA ILE A 12 -3.08 -0.80 -0.65
C ILE A 12 -3.75 -0.32 -1.94
N SER A 13 -5.06 -0.48 -2.04
CA SER A 13 -5.77 -0.27 -3.30
C SER A 13 -7.15 0.32 -3.13
N LEU A 14 -7.56 1.13 -4.11
CA LEU A 14 -8.94 1.50 -4.46
C LEU A 14 -8.94 2.11 -5.86
N GLN A 15 -9.99 1.86 -6.65
CA GLN A 15 -10.17 2.44 -7.99
C GLN A 15 -10.64 3.90 -7.91
N LYS A 16 -9.80 4.75 -7.34
CA LYS A 16 -10.02 6.20 -7.32
C LYS A 16 -8.72 6.92 -7.04
N GLY A 17 -8.42 7.97 -7.80
CA GLY A 17 -7.30 8.86 -7.52
C GLY A 17 -7.55 9.69 -6.26
N GLY A 18 -6.48 10.02 -5.53
CA GLY A 18 -6.55 10.95 -4.41
C GLY A 18 -7.23 10.44 -3.13
N VAL A 19 -7.47 9.14 -2.98
CA VAL A 19 -8.09 8.55 -1.77
C VAL A 19 -7.08 8.24 -0.64
N GLY A 20 -5.81 8.58 -0.84
CA GLY A 20 -4.77 8.41 0.17
C GLY A 20 -4.06 7.06 0.16
N LYS A 21 -4.01 6.33 -0.97
CA LYS A 21 -3.23 5.06 -1.09
C LYS A 21 -1.77 5.28 -0.76
N THR A 22 -1.07 6.07 -1.55
CA THR A 22 0.34 6.40 -1.37
C THR A 22 0.62 7.05 -0.02
N THR A 23 -0.23 8.00 0.41
CA THR A 23 -0.15 8.60 1.75
C THR A 23 -0.23 7.53 2.83
N THR A 24 -1.06 6.50 2.65
CA THR A 24 -1.18 5.38 3.59
C THR A 24 0.05 4.48 3.52
N ALA A 25 0.54 4.13 2.34
CA ALA A 25 1.76 3.31 2.19
C ALA A 25 2.95 3.95 2.94
N ILE A 26 3.23 5.23 2.69
CA ILE A 26 4.31 5.99 3.34
C ILE A 26 4.12 6.03 4.87
N ASN A 27 2.97 6.51 5.33
CA ASN A 27 2.80 6.82 6.75
C ASN A 27 2.49 5.60 7.61
N LEU A 28 1.82 4.58 7.08
CA LEU A 28 1.67 3.29 7.75
C LEU A 28 3.01 2.55 7.81
N GLY A 29 3.79 2.56 6.71
CA GLY A 29 5.14 1.99 6.68
C GLY A 29 6.06 2.62 7.72
N ALA A 30 6.09 3.96 7.80
CA ALA A 30 6.86 4.69 8.81
C ALA A 30 6.38 4.39 10.24
N ALA A 31 5.07 4.28 10.47
CA ALA A 31 4.51 3.95 11.77
C ALA A 31 4.83 2.52 12.22
N LEU A 32 4.82 1.55 11.30
CA LEU A 32 5.28 0.18 11.55
C LEU A 32 6.79 0.16 11.86
N GLY A 33 7.58 0.95 11.14
CA GLY A 33 9.01 1.13 11.39
C GLY A 33 9.32 1.73 12.77
N GLU A 34 8.52 2.70 13.26
CA GLU A 34 8.60 3.20 14.65
C GLU A 34 8.34 2.10 15.69
N LEU A 35 7.42 1.16 15.40
CA LEU A 35 7.14 0.00 16.25
C LEU A 35 8.22 -1.09 16.19
N GLY A 36 9.23 -0.92 15.34
CA GLY A 36 10.35 -1.85 15.20
C GLY A 36 10.21 -2.87 14.07
N PHE A 37 9.09 -2.87 13.34
CA PHE A 37 8.89 -3.76 12.20
C PHE A 37 9.69 -3.31 10.99
N ARG A 38 10.44 -4.23 10.38
CA ARG A 38 11.12 -3.97 9.11
C ARG A 38 10.10 -4.02 7.98
N THR A 39 9.87 -2.88 7.34
CA THR A 39 8.81 -2.68 6.37
C THR A 39 9.39 -2.27 5.02
N LEU A 40 8.94 -2.96 3.95
CA LEU A 40 9.23 -2.62 2.57
C LEU A 40 7.97 -2.01 1.94
N ILE A 41 8.12 -0.89 1.24
CA ILE A 41 7.12 -0.41 0.28
C ILE A 41 7.58 -0.82 -1.13
N VAL A 42 6.67 -1.40 -1.90
CA VAL A 42 6.87 -1.61 -3.34
C VAL A 42 5.98 -0.61 -4.08
N ASP A 43 6.59 0.34 -4.77
CA ASP A 43 5.89 1.40 -5.48
C ASP A 43 5.49 0.90 -6.88
N LEU A 44 4.20 0.62 -7.07
CA LEU A 44 3.63 0.13 -8.33
C LEU A 44 2.86 1.21 -9.10
N ASP A 45 2.82 2.45 -8.58
CA ASP A 45 2.19 3.55 -9.29
C ASP A 45 3.18 4.15 -10.30
N PRO A 46 2.86 4.24 -11.60
CA PRO A 46 3.71 4.89 -12.59
C PRO A 46 4.07 6.35 -12.27
N GLN A 47 3.36 6.99 -11.35
CA GLN A 47 3.70 8.33 -10.86
C GLN A 47 4.88 8.36 -9.88
N GLY A 48 5.28 7.21 -9.29
CA GLY A 48 6.41 7.11 -8.37
C GLY A 48 6.27 7.94 -7.09
N ASN A 49 5.04 8.18 -6.64
CA ASN A 49 4.79 9.10 -5.52
C ASN A 49 5.20 8.54 -4.16
N ALA A 50 5.25 7.21 -3.98
CA ALA A 50 5.76 6.62 -2.75
C ALA A 50 7.27 6.74 -2.67
N SER A 51 7.96 6.52 -3.78
CA SER A 51 9.41 6.66 -3.91
C SER A 51 9.86 8.11 -3.66
N SER A 52 9.36 9.05 -4.47
CA SER A 52 9.71 10.48 -4.37
C SER A 52 9.28 11.08 -3.03
N GLY A 53 8.11 10.69 -2.50
CA GLY A 53 7.62 11.15 -1.20
C GLY A 53 8.45 10.68 -0.01
N LEU A 54 9.35 9.71 -0.20
CA LEU A 54 10.34 9.24 0.79
C LEU A 54 11.78 9.66 0.45
N GLY A 55 11.96 10.52 -0.57
CA GLY A 55 13.27 11.02 -1.00
C GLY A 55 14.12 9.97 -1.72
N VAL A 56 13.49 8.93 -2.26
CA VAL A 56 14.17 7.91 -3.06
C VAL A 56 13.93 8.19 -4.53
N HIS A 57 15.00 8.58 -5.22
CA HIS A 57 15.01 8.91 -6.63
C HIS A 57 15.96 7.95 -7.33
N ALA A 58 15.42 6.94 -8.01
CA ALA A 58 16.25 6.02 -8.79
C ALA A 58 16.93 6.80 -9.93
N PRO A 59 18.26 6.68 -10.11
CA PRO A 59 18.94 7.17 -11.31
C PRO A 59 18.31 6.58 -12.57
N ASP A 60 18.39 7.30 -13.69
CA ASP A 60 17.77 6.87 -14.97
C ASP A 60 18.31 5.53 -15.50
N ASP A 61 19.53 5.14 -15.11
CA ASP A 61 20.20 3.90 -15.47
C ASP A 61 20.16 2.82 -14.39
N ALA A 62 19.56 3.11 -13.21
CA ALA A 62 19.41 2.15 -12.15
C ALA A 62 18.16 1.28 -12.34
N PRO A 63 18.24 -0.03 -12.01
CA PRO A 63 17.08 -0.89 -12.08
C PRO A 63 16.03 -0.49 -11.03
N THR A 64 14.77 -0.69 -11.38
CA THR A 64 13.59 -0.34 -10.58
C THR A 64 12.60 -1.52 -10.56
N ILE A 65 11.41 -1.30 -10.02
CA ILE A 65 10.35 -2.32 -10.05
C ILE A 65 9.95 -2.72 -11.48
N ALA A 66 10.25 -1.89 -12.49
CA ALA A 66 9.98 -2.21 -13.89
C ALA A 66 10.81 -3.41 -14.36
N GLU A 67 12.12 -3.43 -14.07
CA GLU A 67 13.04 -4.51 -14.41
C GLU A 67 12.68 -5.79 -13.65
N VAL A 68 12.26 -5.68 -12.40
CA VAL A 68 11.77 -6.83 -11.61
C VAL A 68 10.52 -7.45 -12.27
N LEU A 69 9.56 -6.61 -12.69
CA LEU A 69 8.37 -7.08 -13.38
C LEU A 69 8.66 -7.66 -14.78
N ARG A 70 9.77 -7.28 -15.42
CA ARG A 70 10.28 -7.90 -16.64
C ARG A 70 11.07 -9.18 -16.40
N ARG A 71 11.38 -9.51 -15.13
CA ARG A 71 12.29 -10.61 -14.73
C ARG A 71 13.73 -10.41 -15.14
N GLU A 72 14.15 -9.17 -15.29
CA GLU A 72 15.50 -8.76 -15.66
C GLU A 72 16.37 -8.48 -14.43
N GLU A 73 15.72 -8.24 -13.26
CA GLU A 73 16.40 -7.95 -12.01
C GLU A 73 15.69 -8.61 -10.81
N ALA A 74 16.44 -8.88 -9.73
CA ALA A 74 15.89 -9.38 -8.47
C ALA A 74 15.38 -8.22 -7.62
N LEU A 75 14.27 -8.43 -6.88
CA LEU A 75 13.67 -7.39 -6.03
C LEU A 75 14.65 -6.85 -4.98
N GLU A 76 15.45 -7.73 -4.39
CA GLU A 76 16.44 -7.39 -3.36
C GLU A 76 17.52 -6.41 -3.83
N ASN A 77 17.84 -6.40 -5.12
CA ASN A 77 18.89 -5.54 -5.69
C ASN A 77 18.44 -4.09 -5.93
N ILE A 78 17.13 -3.84 -5.91
CA ILE A 78 16.57 -2.50 -6.14
C ILE A 78 16.05 -1.83 -4.87
N ILE A 79 16.16 -2.50 -3.70
CA ILE A 79 15.62 -1.98 -2.45
C ILE A 79 16.54 -0.92 -1.87
N GLU A 80 15.98 0.28 -1.68
CA GLU A 80 16.68 1.43 -1.11
C GLU A 80 16.23 1.73 0.32
N PRO A 81 17.14 2.10 1.22
CA PRO A 81 16.79 2.59 2.54
C PRO A 81 16.17 3.99 2.43
N THR A 82 15.28 4.30 3.35
CA THR A 82 14.71 5.65 3.47
C THR A 82 15.27 6.38 4.69
N ALA A 83 14.96 7.67 4.82
CA ALA A 83 15.28 8.43 6.03
C ALA A 83 14.43 8.04 7.25
N GLU A 84 13.40 7.19 7.06
CA GLU A 84 12.52 6.68 8.10
C GLU A 84 13.11 5.41 8.74
N LYS A 85 12.87 5.25 10.04
CA LYS A 85 13.38 4.08 10.76
C LYS A 85 12.73 2.79 10.25
N ASN A 86 13.56 1.77 9.93
CA ASN A 86 13.12 0.44 9.49
C ASN A 86 12.18 0.44 8.26
N LEU A 87 12.16 1.52 7.48
CA LEU A 87 11.37 1.64 6.27
C LEU A 87 12.29 1.67 5.04
N PHE A 88 11.96 0.86 4.06
CA PHE A 88 12.66 0.69 2.80
C PHE A 88 11.67 0.81 1.65
N VAL A 89 12.16 1.11 0.45
CA VAL A 89 11.33 1.19 -0.75
C VAL A 89 12.00 0.50 -1.93
N ALA A 90 11.23 -0.27 -2.68
CA ALA A 90 11.57 -0.70 -4.04
C ALA A 90 10.94 0.33 -4.98
N PRO A 91 11.76 1.21 -5.63
CA PRO A 91 11.25 2.40 -6.28
C PRO A 91 10.57 2.10 -7.61
N ALA A 92 9.57 2.92 -7.95
CA ALA A 92 9.08 3.05 -9.31
C ALA A 92 10.10 3.80 -10.18
N PRO A 93 10.17 3.50 -11.49
CA PRO A 93 11.01 4.23 -12.43
C PRO A 93 10.49 5.66 -12.65
N THR A 94 11.35 6.55 -13.08
CA THR A 94 10.96 7.85 -13.63
C THR A 94 10.32 7.70 -15.02
N GLY A 95 9.46 8.65 -15.40
CA GLY A 95 8.88 8.68 -16.73
C GLY A 95 7.80 7.63 -16.99
N GLN A 96 7.83 6.99 -18.18
CA GLN A 96 6.75 6.12 -18.67
C GLN A 96 7.07 4.62 -18.62
N LEU A 97 8.23 4.23 -18.14
CA LEU A 97 8.71 2.84 -18.21
C LEU A 97 7.74 1.84 -17.54
N LEU A 98 7.19 2.18 -16.38
CA LEU A 98 6.25 1.29 -15.69
C LEU A 98 4.90 1.17 -16.43
N ALA A 99 4.46 2.23 -17.11
CA ALA A 99 3.30 2.18 -18.00
C ALA A 99 3.55 1.31 -19.24
N GLU A 100 4.77 1.33 -19.78
CA GLU A 100 5.17 0.43 -20.87
C GLU A 100 5.20 -1.03 -20.42
N VAL A 101 5.70 -1.30 -19.19
CA VAL A 101 5.63 -2.63 -18.59
C VAL A 101 4.18 -3.07 -18.42
N GLU A 102 3.28 -2.20 -17.95
CA GLU A 102 1.87 -2.54 -17.85
C GLU A 102 1.27 -2.91 -19.22
N ALA A 103 1.61 -2.16 -20.28
CA ALA A 103 1.18 -2.48 -21.64
C ALA A 103 1.70 -3.86 -22.12
N GLN A 104 2.94 -4.22 -21.79
CA GLN A 104 3.50 -5.55 -22.06
C GLN A 104 2.73 -6.65 -21.29
N LEU A 105 2.44 -6.44 -20.02
CA LEU A 105 1.66 -7.36 -19.21
C LEU A 105 0.22 -7.53 -19.71
N VAL A 106 -0.37 -6.50 -20.32
CA VAL A 106 -1.71 -6.57 -20.95
C VAL A 106 -1.67 -7.47 -22.18
N ALA A 107 -0.58 -7.46 -22.96
CA ALA A 107 -0.41 -8.29 -24.15
C ALA A 107 -0.25 -9.79 -23.85
N GLU A 108 0.04 -10.16 -22.61
CA GLU A 108 0.15 -11.57 -22.21
C GLU A 108 -1.22 -12.24 -22.19
N MET A 109 -1.29 -13.45 -22.73
CA MET A 109 -2.52 -14.25 -22.77
C MET A 109 -3.05 -14.54 -21.35
N PHE A 110 -2.15 -14.82 -20.41
CA PHE A 110 -2.47 -15.09 -19.01
C PHE A 110 -1.61 -14.22 -18.09
N PRO A 111 -2.19 -13.68 -17.00
CA PRO A 111 -1.40 -12.98 -15.97
C PRO A 111 -0.34 -13.90 -15.37
N GLN A 112 0.91 -13.43 -15.35
CA GLN A 112 2.01 -14.12 -14.70
C GLN A 112 2.24 -13.54 -13.30
N PRO A 113 2.52 -14.37 -12.27
CA PRO A 113 2.70 -13.92 -10.89
C PRO A 113 4.11 -13.32 -10.65
N ARG A 114 4.55 -12.41 -11.51
CA ARG A 114 5.93 -11.89 -11.54
C ARG A 114 6.32 -11.21 -10.24
N LEU A 115 5.43 -10.35 -9.71
CA LEU A 115 5.68 -9.69 -8.44
C LEU A 115 5.65 -10.67 -7.27
N LYS A 116 4.75 -11.67 -7.31
CA LYS A 116 4.69 -12.70 -6.29
C LYS A 116 5.99 -13.49 -6.23
N ASP A 117 6.49 -13.96 -7.39
CA ASP A 117 7.73 -14.72 -7.48
C ASP A 117 8.92 -13.92 -6.89
N ALA A 118 8.99 -12.61 -7.22
CA ALA A 118 10.04 -11.74 -6.72
C ALA A 118 9.94 -11.48 -5.20
N ILE A 119 8.73 -11.29 -4.69
CA ILE A 119 8.50 -11.09 -3.24
C ILE A 119 8.80 -12.39 -2.47
N ASP A 120 8.36 -13.53 -2.96
CA ASP A 120 8.57 -14.82 -2.28
C ASP A 120 10.08 -15.13 -2.10
N ALA A 121 10.94 -14.66 -3.00
CA ALA A 121 12.39 -14.84 -2.92
C ALA A 121 13.04 -14.11 -1.72
N CYS A 122 12.52 -12.94 -1.32
CA CYS A 122 13.07 -12.13 -0.22
C CYS A 122 12.10 -11.91 0.96
N ARG A 123 10.97 -12.63 0.96
CA ARG A 123 9.87 -12.43 1.92
C ARG A 123 10.31 -12.57 3.38
N ASP A 124 11.24 -13.46 3.65
CA ASP A 124 11.68 -13.74 5.03
C ASP A 124 12.50 -12.61 5.66
N ASP A 125 13.01 -11.69 4.86
CA ASP A 125 13.76 -10.51 5.32
C ASP A 125 12.88 -9.40 5.88
N TRP A 126 11.56 -9.50 5.77
CA TRP A 126 10.62 -8.45 6.10
C TRP A 126 9.60 -8.90 7.15
N ASP A 127 9.05 -7.92 7.89
CA ASP A 127 7.89 -8.13 8.75
C ASP A 127 6.60 -7.75 8.00
N TYR A 128 6.65 -6.66 7.22
CA TYR A 128 5.58 -6.18 6.35
C TYR A 128 6.11 -5.79 4.97
N ILE A 129 5.32 -6.08 3.94
CA ILE A 129 5.52 -5.57 2.58
C ILE A 129 4.23 -4.88 2.17
N LEU A 130 4.30 -3.57 1.89
CA LEU A 130 3.17 -2.74 1.48
C LEU A 130 3.29 -2.47 -0.01
N LEU A 131 2.29 -2.87 -0.79
CA LEU A 131 2.24 -2.66 -2.24
C LEU A 131 1.40 -1.40 -2.49
N ASP A 132 2.03 -0.29 -2.91
CA ASP A 132 1.32 0.93 -3.28
C ASP A 132 0.79 0.79 -4.72
N CYS A 133 -0.52 0.52 -4.83
CA CYS A 133 -1.15 0.24 -6.10
C CYS A 133 -1.56 1.53 -6.84
N PRO A 134 -1.49 1.55 -8.19
CA PRO A 134 -2.02 2.64 -8.99
C PRO A 134 -3.53 2.82 -8.79
N PRO A 135 -4.10 3.95 -9.24
CA PRO A 135 -5.55 4.19 -9.15
C PRO A 135 -6.38 3.36 -10.13
N THR A 136 -5.73 2.59 -10.99
CA THR A 136 -6.37 1.70 -11.97
C THR A 136 -6.40 0.27 -11.46
N LEU A 137 -7.39 -0.51 -11.90
CA LEU A 137 -7.46 -1.95 -11.64
C LEU A 137 -6.87 -2.74 -12.83
N GLY A 138 -5.72 -2.27 -13.33
CA GLY A 138 -4.99 -2.84 -14.45
C GLY A 138 -4.09 -4.03 -14.07
N ARG A 139 -3.16 -4.38 -14.97
CA ARG A 139 -2.28 -5.54 -14.80
C ARG A 139 -1.28 -5.39 -13.66
N LEU A 140 -0.82 -4.18 -13.36
CA LEU A 140 0.04 -3.91 -12.19
C LEU A 140 -0.72 -4.23 -10.89
N THR A 141 -1.97 -3.78 -10.77
CA THR A 141 -2.82 -4.08 -9.61
C THR A 141 -3.13 -5.57 -9.49
N VAL A 142 -3.37 -6.27 -10.61
CA VAL A 142 -3.57 -7.73 -10.61
C VAL A 142 -2.30 -8.46 -10.13
N ASN A 143 -1.10 -8.03 -10.56
CA ASN A 143 0.17 -8.57 -10.03
C ASN A 143 0.33 -8.32 -8.53
N ALA A 144 -0.03 -7.14 -8.03
CA ALA A 144 -0.05 -6.84 -6.60
C ALA A 144 -1.02 -7.78 -5.85
N PHE A 145 -2.21 -8.03 -6.40
CA PHE A 145 -3.21 -8.90 -5.77
C PHE A 145 -2.80 -10.38 -5.76
N MET A 146 -2.06 -10.84 -6.78
CA MET A 146 -1.49 -12.20 -6.76
C MET A 146 -0.39 -12.37 -5.71
N ALA A 147 0.32 -11.30 -5.36
CA ALA A 147 1.41 -11.31 -4.39
C ALA A 147 0.94 -11.06 -2.95
N ALA A 148 -0.20 -10.40 -2.76
CA ALA A 148 -0.69 -9.97 -1.46
C ALA A 148 -1.35 -11.10 -0.66
N ASP A 149 -1.14 -11.11 0.66
CA ASP A 149 -1.91 -11.95 1.58
C ASP A 149 -3.31 -11.35 1.81
N THR A 150 -3.41 -10.02 1.75
CA THR A 150 -4.65 -9.29 1.99
C THR A 150 -4.62 -7.90 1.33
N ILE A 151 -5.80 -7.32 1.15
CA ILE A 151 -5.97 -5.96 0.63
C ILE A 151 -6.39 -5.02 1.76
N LEU A 152 -5.76 -3.84 1.81
CA LEU A 152 -6.19 -2.68 2.57
C LEU A 152 -6.84 -1.68 1.61
N ALA A 153 -8.16 -1.52 1.70
CA ALA A 153 -8.90 -0.54 0.92
C ALA A 153 -8.90 0.82 1.64
N THR A 154 -8.34 1.86 1.00
CA THR A 154 -8.39 3.24 1.51
C THR A 154 -9.64 3.94 1.03
N VAL A 155 -10.54 4.29 1.94
CA VAL A 155 -11.88 4.81 1.62
C VAL A 155 -12.01 6.25 2.09
N GLN A 156 -12.07 7.18 1.14
CA GLN A 156 -12.34 8.58 1.45
C GLN A 156 -13.77 8.76 1.94
N CYS A 157 -13.97 9.49 3.05
CA CYS A 157 -15.29 9.76 3.64
C CYS A 157 -16.11 10.75 2.80
N GLN A 158 -16.48 10.36 1.56
CA GLN A 158 -17.26 11.15 0.60
C GLN A 158 -18.36 10.31 -0.06
N TYR A 159 -19.33 10.97 -0.72
CA TYR A 159 -20.54 10.37 -1.29
C TYR A 159 -20.30 9.17 -2.21
N PHE A 160 -19.24 9.20 -3.04
CA PHE A 160 -18.93 8.11 -3.99
C PHE A 160 -17.97 7.04 -3.40
N ALA A 161 -17.86 6.95 -2.07
CA ALA A 161 -16.95 5.99 -1.43
C ALA A 161 -17.29 4.52 -1.74
N LEU A 162 -18.58 4.19 -1.79
CA LEU A 162 -19.07 2.82 -2.01
C LEU A 162 -18.92 2.35 -3.45
N GLU A 163 -18.95 3.25 -4.44
CA GLU A 163 -18.76 2.91 -5.84
C GLU A 163 -17.38 2.31 -6.10
N GLY A 164 -16.30 2.99 -5.64
CA GLY A 164 -14.94 2.46 -5.76
C GLY A 164 -14.72 1.13 -5.03
N LEU A 165 -15.44 0.91 -3.91
CA LEU A 165 -15.39 -0.38 -3.20
C LEU A 165 -16.10 -1.50 -3.98
N ARG A 166 -17.19 -1.20 -4.67
CA ARG A 166 -17.89 -2.16 -5.54
C ARG A 166 -16.96 -2.63 -6.66
N ASP A 167 -16.30 -1.70 -7.34
CA ASP A 167 -15.40 -2.01 -8.46
C ASP A 167 -14.18 -2.83 -7.97
N LEU A 168 -13.58 -2.42 -6.84
CA LEU A 168 -12.52 -3.19 -6.20
C LEU A 168 -12.98 -4.61 -5.84
N SER A 169 -14.16 -4.76 -5.25
CA SER A 169 -14.71 -6.06 -4.84
C SER A 169 -14.93 -6.98 -6.04
N GLU A 170 -15.35 -6.45 -7.18
CA GLU A 170 -15.53 -7.23 -8.40
C GLU A 170 -14.19 -7.76 -8.94
N VAL A 171 -13.15 -6.92 -8.99
CA VAL A 171 -11.81 -7.36 -9.42
C VAL A 171 -11.22 -8.37 -8.44
N VAL A 172 -11.36 -8.14 -7.13
CA VAL A 172 -10.92 -9.11 -6.11
C VAL A 172 -11.62 -10.46 -6.29
N ARG A 173 -12.93 -10.45 -6.57
CA ARG A 173 -13.69 -11.68 -6.85
C ARG A 173 -13.15 -12.42 -8.08
N GLN A 174 -12.82 -11.70 -9.16
CA GLN A 174 -12.24 -12.30 -10.37
C GLN A 174 -10.85 -12.90 -10.10
N VAL A 175 -9.97 -12.17 -9.41
CA VAL A 175 -8.63 -12.65 -9.02
C VAL A 175 -8.75 -13.87 -8.09
N ARG A 176 -9.64 -13.84 -7.09
CA ARG A 176 -9.92 -15.01 -6.23
C ARG A 176 -10.30 -16.24 -7.01
N THR A 177 -11.19 -16.09 -7.96
CA THR A 177 -11.74 -17.24 -8.70
C THR A 177 -10.70 -17.85 -9.64
N ALA A 178 -9.86 -17.03 -10.27
CA ALA A 178 -8.99 -17.47 -11.36
C ALA A 178 -7.53 -17.69 -10.93
N LEU A 179 -7.02 -16.91 -9.97
CA LEU A 179 -5.59 -16.77 -9.74
C LEU A 179 -5.16 -16.98 -8.28
N HIS A 180 -5.92 -16.46 -7.30
CA HIS A 180 -5.54 -16.43 -5.89
C HIS A 180 -6.74 -16.69 -4.96
N PRO A 181 -7.14 -17.94 -4.69
CA PRO A 181 -8.35 -18.27 -3.93
C PRO A 181 -8.39 -17.72 -2.49
N GLY A 182 -7.23 -17.45 -1.89
CA GLY A 182 -7.11 -16.90 -0.53
C GLY A 182 -7.24 -15.39 -0.41
N LEU A 183 -7.25 -14.65 -1.53
CA LEU A 183 -7.26 -13.18 -1.51
C LEU A 183 -8.59 -12.63 -0.96
N GLU A 184 -8.50 -11.66 -0.04
CA GLU A 184 -9.66 -10.93 0.47
C GLU A 184 -9.33 -9.46 0.77
N ILE A 185 -10.37 -8.63 0.82
CA ILE A 185 -10.25 -7.29 1.40
C ILE A 185 -10.35 -7.45 2.92
N GLY A 186 -9.20 -7.60 3.56
CA GLY A 186 -9.11 -7.84 5.00
C GLY A 186 -9.27 -6.58 5.83
N HIS A 187 -8.97 -5.40 5.25
CA HIS A 187 -8.97 -4.14 5.98
C HIS A 187 -9.56 -2.99 5.16
N TYR A 188 -10.31 -2.11 5.85
CA TYR A 188 -10.85 -0.86 5.32
C TYR A 188 -10.36 0.30 6.19
N LEU A 189 -9.66 1.26 5.57
CA LEU A 189 -9.16 2.46 6.26
C LEU A 189 -9.92 3.68 5.76
N LEU A 190 -10.65 4.32 6.66
CA LEU A 190 -11.32 5.59 6.40
C LEU A 190 -10.28 6.71 6.36
N THR A 191 -10.29 7.48 5.28
CA THR A 191 -9.34 8.57 5.04
C THR A 191 -10.04 9.89 4.84
N MET A 192 -9.29 11.00 5.05
CA MET A 192 -9.75 12.38 4.85
C MET A 192 -11.09 12.69 5.54
N SER A 193 -11.29 12.08 6.71
CA SER A 193 -12.51 12.32 7.49
C SER A 193 -12.54 13.76 8.02
N GLU A 194 -13.65 14.42 7.79
CA GLU A 194 -14.00 15.68 8.41
C GLU A 194 -15.09 15.38 9.47
N GLY A 195 -14.69 14.81 10.58
CA GLY A 195 -15.56 14.20 11.60
C GLY A 195 -16.75 15.04 12.12
N THR A 196 -16.79 16.34 11.80
CA THR A 196 -17.93 17.24 12.10
C THR A 196 -18.96 17.29 10.97
N LYS A 197 -18.61 16.78 9.78
CA LYS A 197 -19.53 16.77 8.64
C LYS A 197 -20.41 15.52 8.66
N ARG A 198 -21.73 15.74 8.57
CA ARG A 198 -22.75 14.68 8.56
C ARG A 198 -22.43 13.56 7.57
N LEU A 199 -22.02 13.92 6.36
CA LEU A 199 -21.65 12.95 5.32
C LEU A 199 -20.52 12.01 5.74
N SER A 200 -19.46 12.55 6.39
CA SER A 200 -18.34 11.70 6.86
C SER A 200 -18.80 10.69 7.91
N THR A 201 -19.70 11.10 8.80
CA THR A 201 -20.27 10.22 9.84
C THR A 201 -21.20 9.16 9.25
N GLU A 202 -21.99 9.52 8.25
CA GLU A 202 -22.89 8.58 7.54
C GLU A 202 -22.08 7.50 6.80
N VAL A 203 -21.06 7.89 6.03
CA VAL A 203 -20.16 6.94 5.31
C VAL A 203 -19.44 6.02 6.31
N GLU A 204 -18.91 6.56 7.39
CA GLU A 204 -18.27 5.76 8.44
C GLU A 204 -19.24 4.73 9.05
N SER A 205 -20.43 5.15 9.41
CA SER A 205 -21.47 4.27 9.98
C SER A 205 -21.88 3.16 9.03
N GLU A 206 -22.04 3.49 7.76
CA GLU A 206 -22.42 2.53 6.71
C GLU A 206 -21.33 1.47 6.50
N LEU A 207 -20.05 1.89 6.42
CA LEU A 207 -18.93 0.97 6.27
C LEU A 207 -18.75 0.07 7.50
N ARG A 208 -18.88 0.63 8.72
CA ARG A 208 -18.83 -0.18 9.96
C ARG A 208 -19.97 -1.19 10.03
N THR A 209 -21.16 -0.82 9.58
CA THR A 209 -22.30 -1.73 9.51
C THR A 209 -22.07 -2.85 8.49
N ALA A 210 -21.54 -2.53 7.31
CA ALA A 210 -21.33 -3.48 6.23
C ALA A 210 -20.13 -4.44 6.48
N PHE A 211 -19.03 -3.93 7.06
CA PHE A 211 -17.75 -4.66 7.12
C PHE A 211 -17.25 -4.97 8.53
N GLY A 212 -17.92 -4.44 9.58
CA GLY A 212 -17.66 -4.76 10.98
C GLY A 212 -16.21 -4.51 11.41
N ASP A 213 -15.60 -5.53 12.03
CA ASP A 213 -14.24 -5.46 12.61
C ASP A 213 -13.13 -5.33 11.54
N ARG A 214 -13.44 -5.49 10.25
CA ARG A 214 -12.48 -5.22 9.16
C ARG A 214 -12.26 -3.72 8.92
N VAL A 215 -13.12 -2.85 9.43
CA VAL A 215 -12.91 -1.39 9.38
C VAL A 215 -12.05 -0.99 10.56
N PHE A 216 -10.88 -0.40 10.31
CA PHE A 216 -10.02 0.11 11.38
C PHE A 216 -10.80 1.05 12.30
N LYS A 217 -10.57 0.95 13.62
CA LYS A 217 -11.13 1.89 14.61
C LYS A 217 -10.57 3.28 14.40
N ALA A 218 -9.27 3.36 14.10
CA ALA A 218 -8.62 4.61 13.76
C ALA A 218 -9.07 5.11 12.39
N VAL A 219 -9.34 6.41 12.29
CA VAL A 219 -9.75 7.11 11.07
C VAL A 219 -8.70 8.18 10.76
N ILE A 220 -8.28 8.29 9.50
CA ILE A 220 -7.34 9.32 9.09
C ILE A 220 -8.10 10.62 8.84
N PRO A 221 -7.86 11.67 9.64
CA PRO A 221 -8.55 12.95 9.45
C PRO A 221 -8.00 13.69 8.23
N TYR A 222 -8.81 14.59 7.67
CA TYR A 222 -8.27 15.61 6.78
C TYR A 222 -7.22 16.44 7.53
N ASN A 223 -5.99 16.46 7.00
CA ASN A 223 -4.87 17.13 7.65
C ASN A 223 -3.86 17.64 6.61
N VAL A 224 -3.70 18.96 6.54
CA VAL A 224 -2.77 19.62 5.61
C VAL A 224 -1.33 19.11 5.75
N LYS A 225 -0.91 18.72 6.97
CA LYS A 225 0.43 18.14 7.22
C LYS A 225 0.69 16.84 6.48
N LEU A 226 -0.36 16.04 6.20
CA LEU A 226 -0.25 14.84 5.36
C LEU A 226 0.00 15.18 3.89
N ALA A 227 -0.53 16.32 3.41
CA ALA A 227 -0.30 16.78 2.05
C ALA A 227 1.06 17.48 1.88
N GLU A 228 1.55 18.14 2.93
CA GLU A 228 2.85 18.84 2.93
C GLU A 228 4.04 17.85 3.03
N ALA A 229 3.91 16.77 3.81
CA ALA A 229 5.01 15.87 4.12
C ALA A 229 5.74 15.29 2.88
N PRO A 230 5.06 14.84 1.81
CA PRO A 230 5.75 14.34 0.61
C PRO A 230 6.61 15.38 -0.10
N SER A 231 6.23 16.68 -0.08
CA SER A 231 7.06 17.76 -0.64
C SER A 231 8.35 18.01 0.13
N MET A 232 8.44 17.46 1.35
CA MET A 232 9.63 17.47 2.20
C MET A 232 10.34 16.11 2.21
N GLU A 233 9.92 15.19 1.30
CA GLU A 233 10.50 13.86 1.11
C GLU A 233 10.53 13.02 2.40
N MET A 234 9.47 13.10 3.20
CA MET A 234 9.38 12.37 4.47
C MET A 234 7.94 12.04 4.87
N SER A 235 7.79 11.13 5.83
CA SER A 235 6.48 10.82 6.42
C SER A 235 5.96 12.00 7.27
N VAL A 236 4.64 12.02 7.50
CA VAL A 236 4.06 12.97 8.46
C VAL A 236 4.54 12.71 9.88
N LEU A 237 5.00 11.48 10.18
CA LEU A 237 5.52 11.13 11.50
C LEU A 237 6.81 11.88 11.80
N LYS A 238 7.62 12.13 10.77
CA LYS A 238 8.86 12.92 10.85
C LYS A 238 8.60 14.40 10.64
N HIS A 239 7.79 14.78 9.62
CA HIS A 239 7.46 16.17 9.30
C HIS A 239 6.70 16.90 10.41
N ALA A 240 5.67 16.23 10.98
CA ALA A 240 4.78 16.82 11.98
C ALA A 240 4.32 15.76 12.99
N SER A 241 5.26 15.25 13.79
CA SER A 241 5.11 14.06 14.66
C SER A 241 3.91 14.10 15.61
N THR A 242 3.50 15.29 16.06
CA THR A 242 2.38 15.48 17.00
C THR A 242 1.05 15.78 16.32
N SER A 243 1.03 15.86 14.98
CA SER A 243 -0.16 16.16 14.20
C SER A 243 -1.24 15.08 14.37
N LYS A 244 -2.49 15.44 14.05
CA LYS A 244 -3.61 14.48 14.09
C LYS A 244 -3.38 13.33 13.09
N GLY A 245 -2.79 13.61 11.92
CA GLY A 245 -2.45 12.61 10.92
C GLY A 245 -1.41 11.60 11.41
N ALA A 246 -0.31 12.08 12.02
CA ALA A 246 0.72 11.21 12.59
C ALA A 246 0.19 10.31 13.70
N LYS A 247 -0.62 10.85 14.60
CA LYS A 247 -1.28 10.08 15.67
C LYS A 247 -2.21 9.01 15.12
N ALA A 248 -2.97 9.35 14.06
CA ALA A 248 -3.90 8.42 13.43
C ALA A 248 -3.15 7.24 12.78
N TYR A 249 -2.08 7.47 12.01
CA TYR A 249 -1.30 6.39 11.41
C TYR A 249 -0.60 5.51 12.44
N ARG A 250 -0.11 6.07 13.55
CA ARG A 250 0.39 5.27 14.68
C ARG A 250 -0.69 4.38 15.29
N ALA A 251 -1.93 4.85 15.38
CA ALA A 251 -3.04 4.04 15.85
C ALA A 251 -3.38 2.91 14.86
N VAL A 252 -3.42 3.19 13.54
CA VAL A 252 -3.61 2.16 12.51
C VAL A 252 -2.52 1.10 12.56
N ALA A 253 -1.24 1.51 12.68
CA ALA A 253 -0.11 0.57 12.78
C ALA A 253 -0.23 -0.34 14.01
N LYS A 254 -0.67 0.19 15.15
CA LYS A 254 -0.92 -0.61 16.36
C LYS A 254 -2.07 -1.60 16.17
N GLU A 255 -3.17 -1.17 15.53
CA GLU A 255 -4.30 -2.06 15.24
C GLU A 255 -3.88 -3.18 14.28
N LEU A 256 -3.17 -2.86 13.20
CA LEU A 256 -2.70 -3.81 12.21
C LEU A 256 -1.71 -4.83 12.80
N SER A 257 -0.81 -4.36 13.68
CA SER A 257 0.22 -5.20 14.28
C SER A 257 -0.24 -5.92 15.57
N ASN A 258 -1.50 -5.81 15.96
CA ASN A 258 -2.02 -6.40 17.20
C ASN A 258 -1.70 -7.91 17.29
N GLY A 259 -0.97 -8.29 18.34
CA GLY A 259 -0.53 -9.67 18.56
C GLY A 259 0.71 -10.11 17.77
N ARG A 260 1.31 -9.24 16.99
CA ARG A 260 2.60 -9.50 16.33
C ARG A 260 3.75 -8.80 17.05
N SER A 261 4.93 -9.41 16.99
CA SER A 261 6.20 -8.79 17.41
C SER A 261 7.15 -8.74 16.23
N PRO A 262 8.04 -7.73 16.16
CA PRO A 262 9.10 -7.69 15.16
C PRO A 262 9.95 -8.97 15.21
N LYS A 263 10.46 -9.41 14.06
CA LYS A 263 11.39 -10.56 14.00
C LYS A 263 12.66 -10.22 14.77
N ALA A 264 13.15 -11.18 15.56
CA ALA A 264 14.49 -11.07 16.16
C ALA A 264 15.56 -11.16 15.06
N ARG A 265 16.49 -10.23 15.06
CA ARG A 265 17.60 -10.17 14.07
C ARG A 265 18.91 -9.90 14.74
#